data_1d1c15f0f18919fbf5f2736bae563b40
#
_entry.id   1d1c15f0f18919fbf5f2736bae563b40
#
_cell.length_a   1.000
_cell.length_b   1.000
_cell.length_c   1.000
_cell.angle_alpha   90.00
_cell.angle_beta   90.00
_cell.angle_gamma   90.00
#
_symmetry.space_group_name_H-M   'P 1'
#
loop_
_entity.id
_entity.type
_entity.pdbx_description
1 polymer ?
#
loop_
_entity_poly.entity_id
_entity_poly.type
_entity_poly.pdbx_seq_one_letter_code
_entity_poly.pdbx_strand_id
1 'polypeptide(L)'
;VSPRGSVAAVVLAAGGSERMGQPKPFLPVDLQGRVPLLVHVVEQVLAVPFAQVVVVLGHQAGEAAALLRGRPVRVVVNQAWREGLSTSVRCGLEALEPEVEAAAFVLGDQVGLTAALLRRLVEAFEATGGPIVAPEHGGRLGTPVLFHRALFPALKAQTGDQGGRAVVRQHRGQVVTVPVEDPWELWDLDSPEDYARWLAHLTEGNTPPHGGCEETSMQQKSQALHAVQGFLLDLDGVFYWDTEPLPGGREFIALLQESGTPFRFLTNNSTRTPVQYQAKLARFGIQVGPETVITSSLATAAYLEETLPPGSKLFVIGQDGLLEALQERGFVLTREDLDVAAVVVGMDTRLTFDHLRRATLAVRAGARFVATNPDRTFPSREGIIPGNGAIVAALEAATEQEAFVIGKPEAPIFRYALRQLGLPAEQVAMVGDRLETDVLGAQRCGLRSVLVLCGLTSAEAAAASPLQPDLVCADLSELAALWAEELARRRGAPHGR
;
A
#
# COMPACT_ATOMS: atom_id res chain seq x y z
N VAL A 1 2.62 0.84 -43.96
CA VAL A 1 2.92 2.18 -43.41
C VAL A 1 1.58 2.79 -43.09
N SER A 2 1.16 2.70 -41.81
CA SER A 2 -0.06 3.38 -41.33
C SER A 2 0.09 4.90 -41.47
N PRO A 3 -0.97 5.63 -41.81
CA PRO A 3 -0.89 7.06 -41.99
C PRO A 3 -0.47 7.68 -40.62
N ARG A 4 0.50 8.60 -40.65
CA ARG A 4 0.87 9.43 -39.50
C ARG A 4 -0.40 10.12 -38.97
N GLY A 5 -0.83 9.76 -37.76
CA GLY A 5 -1.98 10.39 -37.12
C GLY A 5 -3.11 9.47 -36.65
N SER A 6 -2.82 8.18 -36.37
CA SER A 6 -3.85 7.24 -35.83
C SER A 6 -3.94 7.19 -34.31
N VAL A 7 -3.03 7.85 -33.59
CA VAL A 7 -2.98 7.85 -32.12
C VAL A 7 -3.57 9.15 -31.57
N ALA A 8 -4.49 9.02 -30.61
CA ALA A 8 -5.04 10.15 -29.85
C ALA A 8 -4.42 10.24 -28.44
N ALA A 9 -4.53 11.40 -27.80
CA ALA A 9 -4.24 11.57 -26.38
C ALA A 9 -5.50 11.90 -25.59
N VAL A 10 -5.66 11.29 -24.42
CA VAL A 10 -6.74 11.53 -23.47
C VAL A 10 -6.14 11.97 -22.13
N VAL A 11 -6.26 13.24 -21.80
CA VAL A 11 -5.81 13.81 -20.52
C VAL A 11 -6.92 13.68 -19.49
N LEU A 12 -6.65 12.95 -18.41
CA LEU A 12 -7.61 12.68 -17.33
C LEU A 12 -7.37 13.67 -16.17
N ALA A 13 -8.19 14.72 -16.07
CA ALA A 13 -8.07 15.79 -15.09
C ALA A 13 -9.40 16.07 -14.36
N ALA A 14 -10.17 15.01 -14.07
CA ALA A 14 -11.51 15.13 -13.49
C ALA A 14 -11.55 15.05 -11.95
N GLY A 15 -10.46 14.67 -11.28
CA GLY A 15 -10.38 14.38 -9.85
C GLY A 15 -10.60 15.58 -8.92
N GLY A 16 -11.10 15.31 -7.70
CA GLY A 16 -11.43 16.34 -6.69
C GLY A 16 -10.23 16.88 -5.88
N SER A 17 -9.00 16.35 -6.08
CA SER A 17 -7.77 16.80 -5.39
C SER A 17 -7.83 16.75 -3.84
N GLU A 18 -8.57 15.80 -3.27
CA GLU A 18 -8.89 15.75 -1.83
C GLU A 18 -7.63 15.71 -0.94
N ARG A 19 -6.58 14.95 -1.33
CA ARG A 19 -5.33 14.84 -0.57
C ARG A 19 -4.44 16.08 -0.67
N MET A 20 -4.54 16.84 -1.73
CA MET A 20 -3.77 18.07 -1.95
C MET A 20 -4.29 19.26 -1.14
N GLY A 21 -5.55 19.23 -0.68
CA GLY A 21 -6.20 20.33 0.04
C GLY A 21 -6.52 21.56 -0.83
N GLN A 22 -6.08 21.56 -2.09
CA GLN A 22 -6.36 22.59 -3.08
C GLN A 22 -6.44 21.94 -4.49
N PRO A 23 -7.19 22.55 -5.42
CA PRO A 23 -7.42 21.96 -6.74
C PRO A 23 -6.13 21.86 -7.57
N LYS A 24 -5.63 20.66 -7.84
CA LYS A 24 -4.40 20.35 -8.58
C LYS A 24 -4.30 21.07 -9.95
N PRO A 25 -5.37 21.17 -10.78
CA PRO A 25 -5.28 21.79 -12.11
C PRO A 25 -4.72 23.21 -12.12
N PHE A 26 -4.87 23.94 -11.01
CA PHE A 26 -4.47 25.35 -10.90
C PHE A 26 -3.14 25.57 -10.21
N LEU A 27 -2.48 24.51 -9.71
CA LEU A 27 -1.18 24.60 -9.04
C LEU A 27 -0.12 25.17 -10.00
N PRO A 28 0.62 26.23 -9.65
CA PRO A 28 1.70 26.72 -10.48
C PRO A 28 2.89 25.76 -10.40
N VAL A 29 3.39 25.30 -11.55
CA VAL A 29 4.44 24.27 -11.62
C VAL A 29 5.75 24.79 -12.22
N ASP A 30 5.87 26.09 -12.41
CA ASP A 30 7.11 26.78 -12.80
C ASP A 30 7.62 27.67 -11.66
N LEU A 31 8.92 27.98 -11.67
CA LEU A 31 9.58 28.82 -10.65
C LEU A 31 9.02 30.24 -10.54
N GLN A 32 8.32 30.73 -11.57
CA GLN A 32 7.73 32.05 -11.59
C GLN A 32 6.26 32.05 -11.11
N GLY A 33 5.69 30.89 -10.81
CA GLY A 33 4.32 30.75 -10.33
C GLY A 33 3.23 31.09 -11.37
N ARG A 34 3.56 30.94 -12.69
CA ARG A 34 2.70 31.41 -13.79
C ARG A 34 2.02 30.31 -14.59
N VAL A 35 2.59 29.10 -14.59
CA VAL A 35 2.11 27.99 -15.41
C VAL A 35 1.29 27.02 -14.56
N PRO A 36 -0.06 26.98 -14.70
CA PRO A 36 -0.88 25.97 -14.01
C PRO A 36 -0.55 24.55 -14.46
N LEU A 37 -0.62 23.57 -13.55
CA LEU A 37 -0.31 22.17 -13.80
C LEU A 37 -1.07 21.60 -15.01
N LEU A 38 -2.38 21.85 -15.11
CA LEU A 38 -3.18 21.38 -16.23
C LEU A 38 -2.66 21.95 -17.57
N VAL A 39 -2.28 23.22 -17.59
CA VAL A 39 -1.71 23.88 -18.77
C VAL A 39 -0.38 23.23 -19.12
N HIS A 40 0.50 23.02 -18.15
CA HIS A 40 1.79 22.38 -18.34
C HIS A 40 1.64 21.00 -19.01
N VAL A 41 0.82 20.11 -18.43
CA VAL A 41 0.58 18.78 -18.98
C VAL A 41 0.01 18.83 -20.41
N VAL A 42 -0.98 19.71 -20.65
CA VAL A 42 -1.60 19.84 -21.96
C VAL A 42 -0.63 20.38 -23.02
N GLU A 43 0.28 21.30 -22.67
CA GLU A 43 1.34 21.79 -23.60
C GLU A 43 2.32 20.68 -23.96
N GLN A 44 2.71 19.79 -23.02
CA GLN A 44 3.52 18.63 -23.35
C GLN A 44 2.82 17.69 -24.34
N VAL A 45 1.53 17.47 -24.15
CA VAL A 45 0.72 16.64 -25.06
C VAL A 45 0.60 17.30 -26.44
N LEU A 46 0.34 18.62 -26.52
CA LEU A 46 0.20 19.35 -27.78
C LEU A 46 1.53 19.47 -28.56
N ALA A 47 2.66 19.30 -27.90
CA ALA A 47 3.97 19.26 -28.57
C ALA A 47 4.24 17.93 -29.33
N VAL A 48 3.30 16.97 -29.27
CA VAL A 48 3.35 15.71 -30.01
C VAL A 48 2.19 15.67 -31.03
N PRO A 49 2.41 15.21 -32.27
CA PRO A 49 1.39 15.27 -33.33
C PRO A 49 0.35 14.15 -33.18
N PHE A 50 -0.45 14.20 -32.09
CA PHE A 50 -1.59 13.33 -31.94
C PHE A 50 -2.71 13.67 -32.95
N ALA A 51 -3.44 12.65 -33.41
CA ALA A 51 -4.59 12.85 -34.29
C ALA A 51 -5.70 13.67 -33.63
N GLN A 52 -5.87 13.49 -32.32
CA GLN A 52 -6.86 14.19 -31.51
C GLN A 52 -6.34 14.30 -30.07
N VAL A 53 -6.61 15.43 -29.40
CA VAL A 53 -6.35 15.63 -27.98
C VAL A 53 -7.67 15.89 -27.26
N VAL A 54 -8.03 15.00 -26.33
CA VAL A 54 -9.23 15.11 -25.49
C VAL A 54 -8.81 15.39 -24.06
N VAL A 55 -9.42 16.38 -23.41
CA VAL A 55 -9.20 16.67 -21.99
C VAL A 55 -10.51 16.41 -21.23
N VAL A 56 -10.48 15.46 -20.29
CA VAL A 56 -11.62 15.08 -19.46
C VAL A 56 -11.52 15.83 -18.13
N LEU A 57 -12.51 16.71 -17.88
CA LEU A 57 -12.64 17.51 -16.68
C LEU A 57 -13.81 17.01 -15.82
N GLY A 58 -13.81 17.32 -14.52
CA GLY A 58 -14.88 16.93 -13.59
C GLY A 58 -15.08 17.97 -12.50
N HIS A 59 -14.32 17.89 -11.42
CA HIS A 59 -14.36 18.89 -10.36
C HIS A 59 -13.88 20.26 -10.89
N GLN A 60 -14.65 21.33 -10.61
CA GLN A 60 -14.35 22.70 -11.09
C GLN A 60 -14.12 22.78 -12.62
N ALA A 61 -14.86 21.98 -13.40
CA ALA A 61 -14.66 21.85 -14.84
C ALA A 61 -14.75 23.20 -15.58
N GLY A 62 -15.60 24.13 -15.15
CA GLY A 62 -15.75 25.46 -15.79
C GLY A 62 -14.50 26.31 -15.68
N GLU A 63 -13.87 26.35 -14.50
CA GLU A 63 -12.62 27.08 -14.24
C GLU A 63 -11.44 26.42 -14.94
N ALA A 64 -11.33 25.10 -14.87
CA ALA A 64 -10.29 24.33 -15.54
C ALA A 64 -10.38 24.46 -17.08
N ALA A 65 -11.59 24.44 -17.65
CA ALA A 65 -11.81 24.68 -19.08
C ALA A 65 -11.37 26.10 -19.51
N ALA A 66 -11.52 27.08 -18.62
CA ALA A 66 -11.07 28.45 -18.92
C ALA A 66 -9.55 28.54 -19.11
N LEU A 67 -8.75 27.71 -18.41
CA LEU A 67 -7.31 27.63 -18.61
C LEU A 67 -6.92 27.12 -20.00
N LEU A 68 -7.81 26.35 -20.65
CA LEU A 68 -7.54 25.69 -21.93
C LEU A 68 -8.08 26.47 -23.14
N ARG A 69 -8.66 27.66 -22.94
CA ARG A 69 -9.20 28.46 -24.03
C ARG A 69 -8.13 28.80 -25.08
N GLY A 70 -8.51 28.62 -26.35
CA GLY A 70 -7.64 28.92 -27.49
C GLY A 70 -6.64 27.81 -27.83
N ARG A 71 -6.59 26.72 -27.05
CA ARG A 71 -5.79 25.53 -27.37
C ARG A 71 -6.56 24.54 -28.24
N PRO A 72 -5.89 23.83 -29.16
CA PRO A 72 -6.53 22.88 -30.07
C PRO A 72 -6.83 21.54 -29.35
N VAL A 73 -7.66 21.59 -28.30
CA VAL A 73 -8.10 20.43 -27.51
C VAL A 73 -9.62 20.33 -27.47
N ARG A 74 -10.13 19.09 -27.42
CA ARG A 74 -11.53 18.83 -27.18
C ARG A 74 -11.76 18.64 -25.68
N VAL A 75 -12.42 19.58 -25.03
CA VAL A 75 -12.77 19.48 -23.61
C VAL A 75 -14.09 18.74 -23.47
N VAL A 76 -14.13 17.72 -22.60
CA VAL A 76 -15.35 17.00 -22.20
C VAL A 76 -15.49 16.99 -20.69
N VAL A 77 -16.73 17.04 -20.19
CA VAL A 77 -17.00 17.10 -18.75
C VAL A 77 -17.61 15.78 -18.30
N ASN A 78 -16.92 15.10 -17.38
CA ASN A 78 -17.40 13.89 -16.74
C ASN A 78 -18.25 14.27 -15.51
N GLN A 79 -19.57 14.14 -15.60
CA GLN A 79 -20.50 14.42 -14.49
C GLN A 79 -20.41 13.36 -13.37
N ALA A 80 -19.99 12.13 -13.73
CA ALA A 80 -19.89 10.99 -12.82
C ALA A 80 -18.48 10.83 -12.21
N TRP A 81 -17.65 11.88 -12.18
CA TRP A 81 -16.25 11.80 -11.76
C TRP A 81 -16.05 11.25 -10.33
N ARG A 82 -17.05 11.40 -9.44
CA ARG A 82 -17.00 10.86 -8.06
C ARG A 82 -17.12 9.34 -8.00
N GLU A 83 -17.58 8.71 -9.07
CA GLU A 83 -17.71 7.24 -9.15
C GLU A 83 -16.37 6.55 -9.52
N GLY A 84 -15.29 7.31 -9.67
CA GLY A 84 -13.93 6.83 -9.87
C GLY A 84 -13.36 7.06 -11.26
N LEU A 85 -12.06 6.78 -11.40
CA LEU A 85 -11.26 7.05 -12.61
C LEU A 85 -11.80 6.37 -13.87
N SER A 86 -12.44 5.20 -13.74
CA SER A 86 -13.05 4.46 -14.86
C SER A 86 -14.09 5.26 -15.62
N THR A 87 -14.84 6.15 -14.95
CA THR A 87 -15.84 7.01 -15.60
C THR A 87 -15.17 8.06 -16.48
N SER A 88 -14.02 8.58 -16.07
CA SER A 88 -13.23 9.52 -16.85
C SER A 88 -12.58 8.86 -18.06
N VAL A 89 -12.07 7.63 -17.93
CA VAL A 89 -11.56 6.83 -19.03
C VAL A 89 -12.67 6.59 -20.06
N ARG A 90 -13.87 6.21 -19.63
CA ARG A 90 -15.04 5.99 -20.51
C ARG A 90 -15.44 7.28 -21.23
N CYS A 91 -15.56 8.38 -20.49
CA CYS A 91 -15.90 9.70 -21.07
C CYS A 91 -14.87 10.12 -22.14
N GLY A 92 -13.58 9.92 -21.89
CA GLY A 92 -12.52 10.20 -22.84
C GLY A 92 -12.63 9.33 -24.11
N LEU A 93 -12.85 8.02 -23.95
CA LEU A 93 -13.00 7.07 -25.07
C LEU A 93 -14.24 7.34 -25.93
N GLU A 94 -15.31 7.85 -25.35
CA GLU A 94 -16.55 8.22 -26.08
C GLU A 94 -16.38 9.51 -26.89
N ALA A 95 -15.40 10.32 -26.54
CA ALA A 95 -15.09 11.56 -27.25
C ALA A 95 -14.12 11.37 -28.42
N LEU A 96 -13.52 10.20 -28.58
CA LEU A 96 -12.60 9.92 -29.68
C LEU A 96 -13.32 9.72 -31.00
N GLU A 97 -12.70 10.17 -32.09
CA GLU A 97 -13.20 9.93 -33.44
C GLU A 97 -13.05 8.43 -33.82
N PRO A 98 -13.94 7.92 -34.71
CA PRO A 98 -13.94 6.49 -35.08
C PRO A 98 -12.65 5.99 -35.73
N GLU A 99 -11.86 6.87 -36.33
CA GLU A 99 -10.63 6.57 -37.07
C GLU A 99 -9.42 6.36 -36.16
N VAL A 100 -9.54 6.70 -34.86
CA VAL A 100 -8.45 6.54 -33.87
C VAL A 100 -8.15 5.06 -33.63
N GLU A 101 -6.92 4.65 -33.87
CA GLU A 101 -6.45 3.26 -33.69
C GLU A 101 -5.90 2.98 -32.29
N ALA A 102 -5.37 4.01 -31.61
CA ALA A 102 -4.85 3.89 -30.25
C ALA A 102 -5.03 5.20 -29.47
N ALA A 103 -5.05 5.11 -28.15
CA ALA A 103 -5.14 6.27 -27.27
C ALA A 103 -4.12 6.20 -26.14
N ALA A 104 -3.35 7.27 -25.95
CA ALA A 104 -2.48 7.48 -24.81
C ALA A 104 -3.27 8.16 -23.67
N PHE A 105 -3.37 7.50 -22.53
CA PHE A 105 -4.00 8.05 -21.33
C PHE A 105 -2.95 8.73 -20.46
N VAL A 106 -3.10 10.03 -20.31
CA VAL A 106 -2.23 10.92 -19.56
C VAL A 106 -2.95 11.37 -18.30
N LEU A 107 -2.28 11.31 -17.16
CA LEU A 107 -2.84 11.88 -15.93
C LEU A 107 -2.65 13.39 -15.90
N GLY A 108 -3.69 14.14 -15.52
CA GLY A 108 -3.66 15.60 -15.47
C GLY A 108 -2.82 16.18 -14.32
N ASP A 109 -2.30 15.34 -13.44
CA ASP A 109 -1.42 15.67 -12.33
C ASP A 109 0.02 15.17 -12.50
N GLN A 110 0.37 14.61 -13.66
CA GLN A 110 1.71 14.17 -14.01
C GLN A 110 2.60 15.35 -14.41
N VAL A 111 3.15 16.03 -13.41
CA VAL A 111 3.95 17.24 -13.60
C VAL A 111 5.28 16.99 -14.32
N GLY A 112 5.86 15.81 -14.16
CA GLY A 112 7.10 15.41 -14.81
C GLY A 112 6.95 14.98 -16.27
N LEU A 113 5.74 14.93 -16.81
CA LEU A 113 5.49 14.53 -18.19
C LEU A 113 6.30 15.37 -19.18
N THR A 114 6.97 14.69 -20.11
CA THR A 114 7.69 15.34 -21.22
C THR A 114 7.12 14.93 -22.58
N ALA A 115 7.18 15.85 -23.53
CA ALA A 115 6.86 15.54 -24.93
C ALA A 115 7.80 14.47 -25.52
N ALA A 116 9.02 14.36 -25.01
CA ALA A 116 9.98 13.32 -25.42
C ALA A 116 9.50 11.92 -25.03
N LEU A 117 9.03 11.74 -23.80
CA LEU A 117 8.46 10.47 -23.35
C LEU A 117 7.23 10.08 -24.20
N LEU A 118 6.32 11.01 -24.43
CA LEU A 118 5.13 10.78 -25.27
C LEU A 118 5.50 10.34 -26.70
N ARG A 119 6.52 10.97 -27.31
CA ARG A 119 7.00 10.55 -28.65
C ARG A 119 7.55 9.14 -28.61
N ARG A 120 8.38 8.78 -27.64
CA ARG A 120 8.92 7.41 -27.49
C ARG A 120 7.81 6.35 -27.36
N LEU A 121 6.73 6.67 -26.63
CA LEU A 121 5.57 5.75 -26.52
C LEU A 121 4.84 5.57 -27.85
N VAL A 122 4.61 6.66 -28.60
CA VAL A 122 3.97 6.61 -29.93
C VAL A 122 4.86 5.86 -30.93
N GLU A 123 6.16 6.16 -30.97
CA GLU A 123 7.13 5.45 -31.82
C GLU A 123 7.19 3.95 -31.51
N ALA A 124 7.19 3.57 -30.23
CA ALA A 124 7.16 2.17 -29.81
C ALA A 124 5.86 1.47 -30.24
N PHE A 125 4.72 2.16 -30.19
CA PHE A 125 3.45 1.65 -30.70
C PHE A 125 3.48 1.47 -32.22
N GLU A 126 3.93 2.47 -32.97
CA GLU A 126 4.02 2.41 -34.44
C GLU A 126 5.00 1.32 -34.91
N ALA A 127 6.09 1.10 -34.18
CA ALA A 127 7.08 0.08 -34.50
C ALA A 127 6.60 -1.35 -34.21
N THR A 128 5.80 -1.56 -33.16
CA THR A 128 5.45 -2.90 -32.66
C THR A 128 4.03 -3.30 -32.96
N GLY A 129 3.09 -2.34 -33.11
CA GLY A 129 1.65 -2.61 -33.13
C GLY A 129 1.13 -3.25 -31.85
N GLY A 130 1.87 -3.13 -30.74
CA GLY A 130 1.55 -3.78 -29.48
C GLY A 130 0.22 -3.31 -28.89
N PRO A 131 -0.55 -4.18 -28.22
CA PRO A 131 -1.86 -3.83 -27.69
C PRO A 131 -1.77 -2.82 -26.55
N ILE A 132 -0.65 -2.76 -25.82
CA ILE A 132 -0.37 -1.83 -24.73
C ILE A 132 1.08 -1.38 -24.82
N VAL A 133 1.34 -0.07 -24.70
CA VAL A 133 2.68 0.50 -24.55
C VAL A 133 2.70 1.34 -23.28
N ALA A 134 3.70 1.12 -22.42
CA ALA A 134 3.84 1.82 -21.15
C ALA A 134 5.30 2.17 -20.87
N PRO A 135 5.58 3.29 -20.18
CA PRO A 135 6.92 3.58 -19.70
C PRO A 135 7.26 2.65 -18.54
N GLU A 136 8.55 2.33 -18.43
CA GLU A 136 9.08 1.48 -17.37
C GLU A 136 10.31 2.13 -16.73
N HIS A 137 10.31 2.23 -15.41
CA HIS A 137 11.46 2.63 -14.62
C HIS A 137 11.65 1.64 -13.47
N GLY A 138 12.86 1.09 -13.31
CA GLY A 138 13.20 0.16 -12.24
C GLY A 138 12.30 -1.09 -12.17
N GLY A 139 11.86 -1.64 -13.32
CA GLY A 139 10.97 -2.80 -13.38
C GLY A 139 9.49 -2.50 -13.14
N ARG A 140 9.11 -1.22 -12.97
CA ARG A 140 7.74 -0.77 -12.74
C ARG A 140 7.18 -0.02 -13.93
N LEU A 141 5.94 -0.37 -14.29
CA LEU A 141 5.20 0.35 -15.32
C LEU A 141 4.60 1.64 -14.75
N GLY A 142 4.81 2.74 -15.47
CA GLY A 142 4.27 4.06 -15.15
C GLY A 142 3.15 4.52 -16.08
N THR A 143 2.84 5.80 -16.00
CA THR A 143 1.97 6.56 -16.90
C THR A 143 2.83 7.52 -17.74
N PRO A 144 2.38 7.93 -18.94
CA PRO A 144 1.14 7.58 -19.67
C PRO A 144 1.13 6.14 -20.21
N VAL A 145 -0.07 5.55 -20.32
CA VAL A 145 -0.24 4.24 -20.95
C VAL A 145 -1.01 4.38 -22.25
N LEU A 146 -0.46 3.82 -23.33
CA LEU A 146 -1.10 3.79 -24.65
C LEU A 146 -1.78 2.44 -24.86
N PHE A 147 -3.05 2.45 -25.26
CA PHE A 147 -3.84 1.26 -25.53
C PHE A 147 -4.31 1.26 -26.99
N HIS A 148 -4.13 0.13 -27.66
CA HIS A 148 -4.72 -0.12 -28.98
C HIS A 148 -6.25 -0.22 -28.86
N ARG A 149 -6.98 0.22 -29.89
CA ARG A 149 -8.46 0.26 -29.92
C ARG A 149 -9.15 -1.07 -29.62
N ALA A 150 -8.50 -2.18 -29.87
CA ALA A 150 -9.03 -3.51 -29.55
C ALA A 150 -9.30 -3.67 -28.03
N LEU A 151 -8.64 -2.90 -27.19
CA LEU A 151 -8.81 -2.90 -25.73
C LEU A 151 -9.81 -1.84 -25.22
N PHE A 152 -10.34 -0.96 -26.07
CA PHE A 152 -11.33 0.05 -25.66
C PHE A 152 -12.60 -0.55 -25.03
N PRO A 153 -13.17 -1.66 -25.52
CA PRO A 153 -14.28 -2.33 -24.84
C PRO A 153 -13.92 -2.80 -23.41
N ALA A 154 -12.73 -3.34 -23.22
CA ALA A 154 -12.27 -3.79 -21.90
C ALA A 154 -12.04 -2.61 -20.94
N LEU A 155 -11.52 -1.48 -21.44
CA LEU A 155 -11.37 -0.25 -20.66
C LEU A 155 -12.75 0.34 -20.28
N LYS A 156 -13.71 0.35 -21.20
CA LYS A 156 -15.08 0.84 -20.95
C LYS A 156 -15.84 -0.01 -19.93
N ALA A 157 -15.51 -1.29 -19.82
CA ALA A 157 -16.14 -2.22 -18.87
C ALA A 157 -15.61 -2.07 -17.42
N GLN A 158 -14.51 -1.31 -17.21
CA GLN A 158 -13.97 -1.10 -15.87
C GLN A 158 -14.89 -0.22 -15.02
N THR A 159 -14.82 -0.42 -13.69
CA THR A 159 -15.59 0.34 -12.69
C THR A 159 -14.67 0.83 -11.56
N GLY A 160 -15.07 1.88 -10.83
CA GLY A 160 -14.32 2.45 -9.71
C GLY A 160 -12.99 3.09 -10.12
N ASP A 161 -12.00 3.09 -9.23
CA ASP A 161 -10.73 3.81 -9.40
C ASP A 161 -9.64 3.02 -10.14
N GLN A 162 -9.95 1.83 -10.65
CA GLN A 162 -8.93 0.98 -11.28
C GLN A 162 -8.41 1.51 -12.62
N GLY A 163 -9.18 2.35 -13.32
CA GLY A 163 -8.80 2.91 -14.61
C GLY A 163 -8.32 1.85 -15.60
N GLY A 164 -7.16 2.07 -16.24
CA GLY A 164 -6.53 1.10 -17.14
C GLY A 164 -5.71 0.01 -16.47
N ARG A 165 -5.43 0.11 -15.17
CA ARG A 165 -4.50 -0.80 -14.43
C ARG A 165 -4.96 -2.27 -14.47
N ALA A 166 -6.26 -2.53 -14.41
CA ALA A 166 -6.79 -3.89 -14.50
C ALA A 166 -6.55 -4.51 -15.88
N VAL A 167 -6.72 -3.73 -16.96
CA VAL A 167 -6.47 -4.17 -18.33
C VAL A 167 -4.99 -4.43 -18.55
N VAL A 168 -4.09 -3.58 -18.04
CA VAL A 168 -2.64 -3.78 -18.08
C VAL A 168 -2.26 -5.09 -17.39
N ARG A 169 -2.81 -5.36 -16.18
CA ARG A 169 -2.55 -6.63 -15.46
C ARG A 169 -3.00 -7.87 -16.22
N GLN A 170 -4.19 -7.83 -16.82
CA GLN A 170 -4.72 -8.95 -17.63
C GLN A 170 -3.86 -9.25 -18.87
N HIS A 171 -3.19 -8.24 -19.42
CA HIS A 171 -2.39 -8.33 -20.63
C HIS A 171 -0.89 -8.14 -20.39
N ARG A 172 -0.39 -8.39 -19.15
CA ARG A 172 0.98 -8.09 -18.74
C ARG A 172 2.06 -8.66 -19.68
N GLY A 173 1.86 -9.84 -20.21
CA GLY A 173 2.78 -10.48 -21.19
C GLY A 173 2.75 -9.86 -22.59
N GLN A 174 1.86 -8.90 -22.86
CA GLN A 174 1.72 -8.23 -24.15
C GLN A 174 2.04 -6.73 -24.06
N VAL A 175 2.53 -6.27 -22.91
CA VAL A 175 2.94 -4.87 -22.71
C VAL A 175 4.29 -4.64 -23.36
N VAL A 176 4.36 -3.68 -24.27
CA VAL A 176 5.62 -3.14 -24.79
C VAL A 176 6.11 -2.06 -23.83
N THR A 177 7.29 -2.25 -23.26
CA THR A 177 7.87 -1.31 -22.30
C THR A 177 8.80 -0.32 -23.00
N VAL A 178 8.73 0.95 -22.58
CA VAL A 178 9.65 2.03 -22.99
C VAL A 178 10.47 2.41 -21.78
N PRO A 179 11.79 2.15 -21.78
CA PRO A 179 12.63 2.45 -20.60
C PRO A 179 12.70 3.96 -20.35
N VAL A 180 12.55 4.35 -19.09
CA VAL A 180 12.68 5.73 -18.60
C VAL A 180 13.87 5.78 -17.65
N GLU A 181 14.86 6.63 -17.96
CA GLU A 181 16.06 6.78 -17.14
C GLU A 181 15.82 7.77 -15.99
N ASP A 182 15.16 8.88 -16.29
CA ASP A 182 14.86 9.92 -15.31
C ASP A 182 13.51 9.66 -14.64
N PRO A 183 13.46 9.31 -13.34
CA PRO A 183 12.22 9.05 -12.62
C PRO A 183 11.28 10.27 -12.58
N TRP A 184 11.82 11.50 -12.75
CA TRP A 184 11.00 12.69 -12.81
C TRP A 184 10.04 12.73 -13.99
N GLU A 185 10.34 12.08 -15.11
CA GLU A 185 9.40 11.97 -16.25
C GLU A 185 8.10 11.28 -15.88
N LEU A 186 8.08 10.49 -14.77
CA LEU A 186 6.91 9.76 -14.27
C LEU A 186 6.31 10.38 -13.00
N TRP A 187 6.73 11.60 -12.61
CA TRP A 187 6.33 12.22 -11.35
C TRP A 187 4.92 12.79 -11.41
N ASP A 188 4.06 12.32 -10.49
CA ASP A 188 2.70 12.82 -10.29
C ASP A 188 2.64 13.68 -9.02
N LEU A 189 1.79 14.71 -9.00
CA LEU A 189 1.54 15.53 -7.81
C LEU A 189 0.33 14.99 -7.04
N ASP A 190 0.56 14.16 -6.03
CA ASP A 190 -0.51 13.59 -5.22
C ASP A 190 -0.73 14.32 -3.88
N SER A 191 0.30 14.90 -3.32
CA SER A 191 0.31 15.55 -2.01
C SER A 191 1.00 16.92 -2.03
N PRO A 192 0.81 17.79 -1.01
CA PRO A 192 1.59 19.02 -0.85
C PRO A 192 3.10 18.78 -0.82
N GLU A 193 3.53 17.62 -0.30
CA GLU A 193 4.93 17.21 -0.23
C GLU A 193 5.51 16.93 -1.63
N ASP A 194 4.75 16.26 -2.51
CA ASP A 194 5.14 16.03 -3.91
C ASP A 194 5.31 17.36 -4.65
N TYR A 195 4.42 18.30 -4.38
CA TYR A 195 4.50 19.64 -4.95
C TYR A 195 5.73 20.41 -4.45
N ALA A 196 6.03 20.35 -3.16
CA ALA A 196 7.23 20.98 -2.60
C ALA A 196 8.51 20.41 -3.19
N ARG A 197 8.57 19.08 -3.40
CA ARG A 197 9.70 18.40 -4.05
C ARG A 197 9.86 18.80 -5.51
N TRP A 198 8.77 18.92 -6.24
CA TRP A 198 8.80 19.40 -7.61
C TRP A 198 9.42 20.81 -7.70
N LEU A 199 8.99 21.73 -6.84
CA LEU A 199 9.54 23.07 -6.80
C LEU A 199 11.03 23.10 -6.41
N ALA A 200 11.45 22.24 -5.49
CA ALA A 200 12.85 22.06 -5.13
C ALA A 200 13.67 21.55 -6.33
N HIS A 201 13.17 20.54 -7.04
CA HIS A 201 13.79 20.02 -8.25
C HIS A 201 14.04 21.09 -9.32
N LEU A 202 13.07 21.99 -9.52
CA LEU A 202 13.23 23.11 -10.44
C LEU A 202 14.32 24.12 -10.02
N THR A 203 14.57 24.28 -8.71
CA THR A 203 15.56 25.22 -8.17
C THR A 203 16.97 24.68 -8.16
N GLU A 204 17.15 23.37 -7.96
CA GLU A 204 18.47 22.73 -7.79
C GLU A 204 19.19 22.39 -9.11
N GLY A 205 18.55 22.67 -10.26
CA GLY A 205 19.11 22.46 -11.58
C GLY A 205 19.58 21.04 -11.83
N ASN A 206 18.66 20.18 -12.26
CA ASN A 206 18.91 18.89 -12.93
C ASN A 206 19.74 17.85 -12.16
N THR A 207 19.75 17.87 -10.86
CA THR A 207 20.04 16.66 -10.10
C THR A 207 18.69 15.96 -9.91
N PRO A 208 18.46 14.77 -10.52
CA PRO A 208 17.28 14.00 -10.14
C PRO A 208 17.34 13.89 -8.62
N PRO A 209 16.23 14.04 -7.89
CA PRO A 209 16.24 13.47 -6.58
C PRO A 209 16.45 11.99 -6.90
N HIS A 210 17.62 11.54 -6.65
CA HIS A 210 17.68 10.26 -5.99
C HIS A 210 16.61 10.42 -4.92
N GLY A 211 15.42 9.83 -5.17
CA GLY A 211 14.45 9.62 -4.12
C GLY A 211 15.30 9.03 -3.05
N GLY A 212 15.55 9.73 -1.96
CA GLY A 212 16.67 9.49 -1.05
C GLY A 212 16.74 8.13 -0.38
N CYS A 213 16.68 7.09 -1.17
CA CYS A 213 17.63 6.02 -1.21
C CYS A 213 18.75 6.55 -2.12
N GLU A 214 19.77 7.27 -1.56
CA GLU A 214 21.12 6.97 -1.98
C GLU A 214 21.10 5.47 -2.26
N GLU A 215 21.69 5.00 -3.37
CA GLU A 215 22.25 3.65 -3.41
C GLU A 215 23.20 3.58 -2.23
N THR A 216 22.60 3.44 -1.05
CA THR A 216 23.26 3.06 0.17
C THR A 216 23.86 1.74 -0.26
N SER A 217 25.16 1.72 -0.49
CA SER A 217 25.83 0.54 -1.05
C SER A 217 25.29 -0.66 -0.30
N MET A 218 25.14 -1.83 -0.93
CA MET A 218 24.66 -3.05 -0.25
C MET A 218 25.32 -3.18 1.14
N GLN A 219 26.57 -2.77 1.26
CA GLN A 219 27.33 -2.71 2.51
C GLN A 219 26.73 -1.74 3.57
N GLN A 220 26.23 -0.58 3.19
CA GLN A 220 25.59 0.34 4.13
C GLN A 220 24.20 -0.16 4.56
N LYS A 221 23.44 -0.74 3.64
CA LYS A 221 22.14 -1.39 3.98
C LYS A 221 22.34 -2.60 4.88
N SER A 222 23.36 -3.42 4.66
CA SER A 222 23.68 -4.57 5.52
C SER A 222 24.11 -4.16 6.93
N GLN A 223 24.70 -2.96 7.12
CA GLN A 223 25.03 -2.43 8.45
C GLN A 223 23.80 -2.24 9.34
N ALA A 224 22.63 -1.90 8.78
CA ALA A 224 21.39 -1.79 9.55
C ALA A 224 20.99 -3.12 10.20
N LEU A 225 21.43 -4.25 9.62
CA LEU A 225 21.15 -5.61 10.13
C LEU A 225 22.25 -6.15 11.05
N HIS A 226 23.33 -5.40 11.29
CA HIS A 226 24.51 -5.89 12.04
C HIS A 226 24.19 -6.42 13.43
N ALA A 227 23.32 -5.77 14.19
CA ALA A 227 22.92 -6.19 15.54
C ALA A 227 21.76 -7.21 15.53
N VAL A 228 21.13 -7.46 14.38
CA VAL A 228 19.92 -8.30 14.28
C VAL A 228 20.33 -9.77 14.44
N GLN A 229 19.65 -10.49 15.32
CA GLN A 229 19.79 -11.93 15.55
C GLN A 229 18.51 -12.71 15.27
N GLY A 230 17.39 -12.03 15.13
CA GLY A 230 16.10 -12.63 14.82
C GLY A 230 15.10 -11.66 14.19
N PHE A 231 14.00 -12.20 13.69
CA PHE A 231 13.02 -11.42 12.93
C PHE A 231 11.60 -11.62 13.45
N LEU A 232 10.84 -10.53 13.50
CA LEU A 232 9.39 -10.52 13.52
C LEU A 232 8.90 -10.10 12.12
N LEU A 233 8.00 -10.88 11.53
CA LEU A 233 7.63 -10.76 10.13
C LEU A 233 6.12 -10.55 10.02
N ASP A 234 5.68 -9.41 9.50
CA ASP A 234 4.27 -9.27 9.14
C ASP A 234 3.90 -10.23 8.00
N LEU A 235 2.63 -10.46 7.80
CA LEU A 235 2.12 -11.43 6.82
C LEU A 235 1.46 -10.77 5.62
N ASP A 236 0.38 -10.03 5.84
CA ASP A 236 -0.42 -9.41 4.78
C ASP A 236 0.32 -8.18 4.23
N GLY A 237 0.59 -8.15 2.91
CA GLY A 237 1.40 -7.09 2.29
C GLY A 237 2.92 -7.37 2.29
N VAL A 238 3.38 -8.41 3.00
CA VAL A 238 4.80 -8.81 3.08
C VAL A 238 5.05 -10.15 2.38
N PHE A 239 4.31 -11.19 2.73
CA PHE A 239 4.45 -12.53 2.13
C PHE A 239 3.43 -12.82 1.05
N TYR A 240 2.27 -12.18 1.12
CA TYR A 240 1.20 -12.36 0.15
C TYR A 240 0.24 -11.16 0.16
N TRP A 241 -0.45 -10.99 -0.95
CA TRP A 241 -1.60 -10.10 -1.06
C TRP A 241 -2.84 -10.95 -1.35
N ASP A 242 -3.75 -11.07 -0.39
CA ASP A 242 -4.89 -12.01 -0.39
C ASP A 242 -4.46 -13.47 -0.65
N THR A 243 -4.54 -13.94 -1.91
CA THR A 243 -4.19 -15.31 -2.33
C THR A 243 -2.94 -15.37 -3.20
N GLU A 244 -2.33 -14.24 -3.52
CA GLU A 244 -1.15 -14.15 -4.39
C GLU A 244 0.13 -13.98 -3.56
N PRO A 245 1.14 -14.84 -3.72
CA PRO A 245 2.41 -14.69 -3.03
C PRO A 245 3.18 -13.46 -3.54
N LEU A 246 3.89 -12.80 -2.62
CA LEU A 246 4.81 -11.70 -2.94
C LEU A 246 6.25 -12.22 -3.11
N PRO A 247 7.12 -11.45 -3.84
CA PRO A 247 8.48 -11.89 -4.15
C PRO A 247 9.35 -12.11 -2.92
N GLY A 248 10.21 -13.13 -2.95
CA GLY A 248 11.27 -13.39 -1.96
C GLY A 248 10.82 -14.06 -0.66
N GLY A 249 9.52 -14.21 -0.41
CA GLY A 249 9.02 -14.73 0.86
C GLY A 249 9.49 -16.16 1.17
N ARG A 250 9.43 -17.06 0.18
CA ARG A 250 9.88 -18.45 0.32
C ARG A 250 11.39 -18.54 0.51
N GLU A 251 12.14 -17.81 -0.30
CA GLU A 251 13.60 -17.77 -0.29
C GLU A 251 14.12 -17.22 1.03
N PHE A 252 13.50 -16.16 1.55
CA PHE A 252 13.87 -15.56 2.82
C PHE A 252 13.63 -16.51 3.99
N ILE A 253 12.48 -17.17 4.07
CA ILE A 253 12.22 -18.17 5.13
C ILE A 253 13.18 -19.35 5.04
N ALA A 254 13.47 -19.87 3.83
CA ALA A 254 14.47 -20.92 3.65
C ALA A 254 15.85 -20.50 4.19
N LEU A 255 16.30 -19.27 3.87
CA LEU A 255 17.55 -18.72 4.38
C LEU A 255 17.57 -18.62 5.92
N LEU A 256 16.47 -18.15 6.54
CA LEU A 256 16.38 -18.08 8.01
C LEU A 256 16.45 -19.48 8.64
N GLN A 257 15.77 -20.46 8.06
CA GLN A 257 15.79 -21.85 8.53
C GLN A 257 17.17 -22.49 8.38
N GLU A 258 17.81 -22.33 7.22
CA GLU A 258 19.15 -22.87 6.93
C GLU A 258 20.24 -22.24 7.80
N SER A 259 20.12 -20.95 8.09
CA SER A 259 21.06 -20.23 8.96
C SER A 259 20.80 -20.43 10.45
N GLY A 260 19.69 -21.06 10.83
CA GLY A 260 19.25 -21.17 12.22
C GLY A 260 18.84 -19.83 12.84
N THR A 261 18.53 -18.83 12.02
CA THR A 261 18.08 -17.51 12.51
C THR A 261 16.65 -17.61 13.03
N PRO A 262 16.38 -17.29 14.31
CA PRO A 262 15.04 -17.37 14.88
C PRO A 262 14.12 -16.31 14.28
N PHE A 263 12.88 -16.69 14.01
CA PHE A 263 11.85 -15.78 13.52
C PHE A 263 10.46 -16.15 14.03
N ARG A 264 9.56 -15.17 14.01
CA ARG A 264 8.10 -15.36 14.20
C ARG A 264 7.36 -14.50 13.21
N PHE A 265 6.25 -15.01 12.70
CA PHE A 265 5.26 -14.20 12.01
C PHE A 265 4.42 -13.42 13.04
N LEU A 266 4.10 -12.17 12.75
CA LEU A 266 3.40 -11.26 13.66
C LEU A 266 2.28 -10.52 12.92
N THR A 267 1.03 -10.94 13.11
CA THR A 267 -0.12 -10.33 12.41
C THR A 267 -1.14 -9.70 13.36
N ASN A 268 -1.71 -8.56 12.95
CA ASN A 268 -2.84 -7.94 13.62
C ASN A 268 -4.16 -8.67 13.39
N ASN A 269 -4.22 -9.55 12.42
CA ASN A 269 -5.45 -10.25 12.07
C ASN A 269 -5.85 -11.25 13.17
N SER A 270 -7.02 -11.03 13.76
CA SER A 270 -7.58 -11.84 14.86
C SER A 270 -8.58 -12.91 14.40
N THR A 271 -8.86 -13.02 13.09
CA THR A 271 -9.93 -13.89 12.59
C THR A 271 -9.53 -15.35 12.45
N ARG A 272 -8.22 -15.62 12.27
CA ARG A 272 -7.68 -16.96 11.96
C ARG A 272 -6.79 -17.49 13.07
N THR A 273 -6.79 -18.82 13.20
CA THR A 273 -5.88 -19.54 14.10
C THR A 273 -4.48 -19.70 13.49
N PRO A 274 -3.42 -19.93 14.29
CA PRO A 274 -2.08 -20.25 13.80
C PRO A 274 -2.05 -21.45 12.82
N VAL A 275 -2.85 -22.45 13.03
CA VAL A 275 -2.98 -23.63 12.15
C VAL A 275 -3.51 -23.23 10.77
N GLN A 276 -4.49 -22.32 10.73
CA GLN A 276 -5.04 -21.82 9.47
C GLN A 276 -4.00 -20.97 8.70
N TYR A 277 -3.16 -20.21 9.42
CA TYR A 277 -2.04 -19.49 8.81
C TYR A 277 -0.94 -20.44 8.30
N GLN A 278 -0.58 -21.46 9.06
CA GLN A 278 0.32 -22.51 8.60
C GLN A 278 -0.15 -23.11 7.28
N ALA A 279 -1.42 -23.51 7.21
CA ALA A 279 -2.03 -24.07 5.99
C ALA A 279 -2.02 -23.08 4.81
N LYS A 280 -2.19 -21.78 5.08
CA LYS A 280 -2.11 -20.73 4.06
C LYS A 280 -0.67 -20.57 3.54
N LEU A 281 0.31 -20.49 4.43
CA LEU A 281 1.73 -20.36 4.08
C LEU A 281 2.25 -21.57 3.30
N ALA A 282 1.80 -22.78 3.66
CA ALA A 282 2.15 -24.01 2.95
C ALA A 282 1.72 -23.99 1.47
N ARG A 283 0.59 -23.33 1.12
CA ARG A 283 0.16 -23.14 -0.27
C ARG A 283 1.12 -22.27 -1.08
N PHE A 284 1.88 -21.39 -0.44
CA PHE A 284 2.93 -20.57 -1.04
C PHE A 284 4.32 -21.22 -0.98
N GLY A 285 4.39 -22.52 -0.58
CA GLY A 285 5.63 -23.27 -0.47
C GLY A 285 6.47 -22.94 0.77
N ILE A 286 5.90 -22.25 1.76
CA ILE A 286 6.55 -21.91 3.04
C ILE A 286 6.13 -22.95 4.08
N GLN A 287 7.07 -23.80 4.49
CA GLN A 287 6.83 -24.88 5.46
C GLN A 287 7.30 -24.43 6.86
N VAL A 288 6.34 -24.21 7.75
CA VAL A 288 6.55 -23.75 9.13
C VAL A 288 5.57 -24.43 10.07
N GLY A 289 5.88 -24.50 11.35
CA GLY A 289 4.94 -24.97 12.38
C GLY A 289 3.99 -23.84 12.81
N PRO A 290 2.79 -24.16 13.35
CA PRO A 290 1.83 -23.17 13.81
C PRO A 290 2.36 -22.30 14.95
N GLU A 291 3.31 -22.81 15.75
CA GLU A 291 4.00 -22.08 16.84
C GLU A 291 4.85 -20.91 16.34
N THR A 292 5.14 -20.84 15.04
CA THR A 292 5.88 -19.70 14.45
C THR A 292 4.98 -18.48 14.21
N VAL A 293 3.65 -18.66 14.26
CA VAL A 293 2.68 -17.62 13.95
C VAL A 293 2.09 -17.01 15.23
N ILE A 294 2.31 -15.72 15.41
CA ILE A 294 1.76 -14.92 16.50
C ILE A 294 0.66 -14.04 15.93
N THR A 295 -0.57 -14.23 16.41
CA THR A 295 -1.71 -13.38 16.06
C THR A 295 -2.02 -12.40 17.19
N SER A 296 -2.71 -11.31 16.87
CA SER A 296 -3.22 -10.41 17.90
C SER A 296 -4.16 -11.10 18.89
N SER A 297 -4.83 -12.19 18.46
CA SER A 297 -5.66 -13.04 19.35
C SER A 297 -4.84 -13.73 20.42
N LEU A 298 -3.71 -14.37 20.06
CA LEU A 298 -2.82 -15.02 21.02
C LEU A 298 -2.22 -14.01 22.01
N ALA A 299 -1.79 -12.86 21.53
CA ALA A 299 -1.27 -11.81 22.39
C ALA A 299 -2.35 -11.25 23.34
N THR A 300 -3.60 -11.12 22.87
CA THR A 300 -4.75 -10.69 23.68
C THR A 300 -5.06 -11.71 24.77
N ALA A 301 -5.10 -13.00 24.43
CA ALA A 301 -5.36 -14.06 25.38
C ALA A 301 -4.25 -14.14 26.46
N ALA A 302 -2.98 -14.00 26.07
CA ALA A 302 -1.86 -13.96 27.01
C ALA A 302 -1.91 -12.74 27.94
N TYR A 303 -2.23 -11.56 27.42
CA TYR A 303 -2.39 -10.35 28.22
C TYR A 303 -3.53 -10.49 29.25
N LEU A 304 -4.65 -11.05 28.85
CA LEU A 304 -5.79 -11.26 29.76
C LEU A 304 -5.48 -12.32 30.83
N GLU A 305 -4.74 -13.37 30.49
CA GLU A 305 -4.28 -14.39 31.44
C GLU A 305 -3.35 -13.78 32.53
N GLU A 306 -2.50 -12.82 32.17
CA GLU A 306 -1.64 -12.10 33.11
C GLU A 306 -2.41 -11.11 34.01
N THR A 307 -3.60 -10.66 33.60
CA THR A 307 -4.29 -9.52 34.21
C THR A 307 -5.66 -9.84 34.80
N LEU A 308 -6.19 -11.00 34.54
CA LEU A 308 -7.49 -11.47 35.04
C LEU A 308 -7.35 -12.82 35.79
N PRO A 309 -8.22 -13.08 36.77
CA PRO A 309 -8.28 -14.40 37.44
C PRO A 309 -8.57 -15.52 36.45
N PRO A 310 -8.05 -16.73 36.67
CA PRO A 310 -8.40 -17.91 35.87
C PRO A 310 -9.91 -18.16 35.84
N GLY A 311 -10.46 -18.56 34.69
CA GLY A 311 -11.86 -18.82 34.51
C GLY A 311 -12.76 -17.57 34.42
N SER A 312 -12.16 -16.36 34.33
CA SER A 312 -12.90 -15.13 34.16
C SER A 312 -13.82 -15.19 32.96
N LYS A 313 -15.03 -14.63 33.12
CA LYS A 313 -16.01 -14.54 32.06
C LYS A 313 -15.75 -13.32 31.17
N LEU A 314 -15.78 -13.51 29.85
CA LEU A 314 -15.49 -12.49 28.85
C LEU A 314 -16.66 -12.34 27.87
N PHE A 315 -17.08 -11.12 27.60
CA PHE A 315 -17.95 -10.83 26.47
C PHE A 315 -17.07 -10.64 25.21
N VAL A 316 -17.31 -11.43 24.16
CA VAL A 316 -16.41 -11.47 23.02
C VAL A 316 -17.15 -11.14 21.72
N ILE A 317 -16.67 -10.11 21.03
CA ILE A 317 -16.93 -9.84 19.62
C ILE A 317 -15.69 -10.31 18.86
N GLY A 318 -15.85 -11.33 17.99
CA GLY A 318 -14.72 -11.89 17.25
C GLY A 318 -15.06 -13.22 16.59
N GLN A 319 -14.10 -13.71 15.79
CA GLN A 319 -14.19 -14.96 15.05
C GLN A 319 -13.29 -16.04 15.65
N ASP A 320 -13.24 -17.19 14.99
CA ASP A 320 -12.65 -18.44 15.51
C ASP A 320 -11.24 -18.25 16.08
N GLY A 321 -10.37 -17.47 15.41
CA GLY A 321 -9.01 -17.22 15.90
C GLY A 321 -8.94 -16.57 17.28
N LEU A 322 -9.89 -15.66 17.60
CA LEU A 322 -9.96 -15.04 18.93
C LEU A 322 -10.66 -15.95 19.94
N LEU A 323 -11.75 -16.59 19.53
CA LEU A 323 -12.52 -17.45 20.42
C LEU A 323 -11.67 -18.63 20.90
N GLU A 324 -10.96 -19.31 19.99
CA GLU A 324 -10.09 -20.44 20.30
C GLU A 324 -8.93 -20.03 21.23
N ALA A 325 -8.23 -18.93 20.91
CA ALA A 325 -7.13 -18.45 21.73
C ALA A 325 -7.53 -18.10 23.17
N LEU A 326 -8.74 -17.56 23.40
CA LEU A 326 -9.26 -17.26 24.73
C LEU A 326 -9.69 -18.53 25.47
N GLN A 327 -10.36 -19.47 24.76
CA GLN A 327 -10.79 -20.74 25.33
C GLN A 327 -9.62 -21.63 25.78
N GLU A 328 -8.56 -21.70 24.98
CA GLU A 328 -7.32 -22.43 25.32
C GLU A 328 -6.65 -21.92 26.60
N ARG A 329 -6.87 -20.63 26.96
CA ARG A 329 -6.41 -20.03 28.21
C ARG A 329 -7.41 -20.18 29.37
N GLY A 330 -8.48 -20.95 29.16
CA GLY A 330 -9.47 -21.27 30.20
C GLY A 330 -10.46 -20.16 30.50
N PHE A 331 -10.62 -19.16 29.65
CA PHE A 331 -11.66 -18.14 29.81
C PHE A 331 -13.05 -18.67 29.44
N VAL A 332 -14.06 -18.17 30.13
CA VAL A 332 -15.50 -18.49 29.85
C VAL A 332 -16.03 -17.40 28.92
N LEU A 333 -16.39 -17.76 27.68
CA LEU A 333 -16.84 -16.81 26.67
C LEU A 333 -18.37 -16.72 26.66
N THR A 334 -18.89 -15.49 26.56
CA THR A 334 -20.31 -15.21 26.44
C THR A 334 -20.61 -14.10 25.44
N ARG A 335 -21.82 -14.08 24.90
CA ARG A 335 -22.40 -12.96 24.14
C ARG A 335 -23.73 -12.50 24.75
N GLU A 336 -24.13 -13.10 25.87
CA GLU A 336 -25.43 -12.85 26.49
C GLU A 336 -25.32 -12.22 27.89
N ASP A 337 -24.36 -12.65 28.65
CA ASP A 337 -24.11 -12.15 30.00
C ASP A 337 -23.40 -10.80 29.98
N LEU A 338 -23.84 -9.88 30.82
CA LEU A 338 -23.26 -8.54 30.98
C LEU A 338 -22.38 -8.45 32.22
N ASP A 339 -22.46 -9.38 33.14
CA ASP A 339 -21.58 -9.49 34.31
C ASP A 339 -20.28 -10.22 33.86
N VAL A 340 -19.35 -9.48 33.29
CA VAL A 340 -18.13 -10.00 32.70
C VAL A 340 -16.91 -9.19 33.15
N ALA A 341 -15.76 -9.85 33.25
CA ALA A 341 -14.52 -9.20 33.63
C ALA A 341 -13.98 -8.26 32.54
N ALA A 342 -14.20 -8.62 31.27
CA ALA A 342 -13.80 -7.79 30.12
C ALA A 342 -14.71 -8.00 28.93
N VAL A 343 -14.81 -6.95 28.10
CA VAL A 343 -15.30 -6.95 26.72
C VAL A 343 -14.06 -7.00 25.81
N VAL A 344 -13.97 -8.05 25.01
CA VAL A 344 -12.86 -8.28 24.09
C VAL A 344 -13.35 -8.15 22.66
N VAL A 345 -12.74 -7.24 21.89
CA VAL A 345 -13.18 -6.91 20.53
C VAL A 345 -12.10 -7.26 19.51
N GLY A 346 -12.44 -8.17 18.63
CA GLY A 346 -11.75 -8.51 17.40
C GLY A 346 -12.68 -8.37 16.21
N MET A 347 -12.15 -8.50 15.00
CA MET A 347 -12.95 -8.42 13.79
C MET A 347 -13.98 -9.54 13.75
N ASP A 348 -15.25 -9.18 13.56
CA ASP A 348 -16.37 -10.13 13.39
C ASP A 348 -17.27 -9.71 12.23
N THR A 349 -17.22 -10.46 11.12
CA THR A 349 -18.05 -10.22 9.93
C THR A 349 -19.53 -10.55 10.14
N ARG A 350 -19.88 -11.17 11.28
CA ARG A 350 -21.26 -11.49 11.71
C ARG A 350 -21.75 -10.56 12.80
N LEU A 351 -21.11 -9.38 12.97
CA LEU A 351 -21.48 -8.38 13.94
C LEU A 351 -22.94 -7.95 13.77
N THR A 352 -23.65 -7.83 14.89
CA THR A 352 -25.03 -7.30 14.93
C THR A 352 -25.11 -6.09 15.85
N PHE A 353 -26.15 -5.27 15.69
CA PHE A 353 -26.40 -4.16 16.61
C PHE A 353 -26.59 -4.66 18.07
N ASP A 354 -27.16 -5.86 18.28
CA ASP A 354 -27.31 -6.43 19.63
C ASP A 354 -25.95 -6.74 20.27
N HIS A 355 -24.97 -7.18 19.50
CA HIS A 355 -23.59 -7.34 20.01
C HIS A 355 -23.01 -6.01 20.49
N LEU A 356 -23.14 -4.93 19.69
CA LEU A 356 -22.68 -3.59 20.09
C LEU A 356 -23.42 -3.09 21.33
N ARG A 357 -24.76 -3.24 21.37
CA ARG A 357 -25.59 -2.83 22.49
C ARG A 357 -25.16 -3.52 23.79
N ARG A 358 -24.98 -4.84 23.78
CA ARG A 358 -24.57 -5.62 24.96
C ARG A 358 -23.15 -5.28 25.40
N ALA A 359 -22.20 -5.20 24.46
CA ALA A 359 -20.84 -4.79 24.75
C ALA A 359 -20.79 -3.41 25.41
N THR A 360 -21.56 -2.44 24.87
CA THR A 360 -21.68 -1.09 25.46
C THR A 360 -22.19 -1.15 26.91
N LEU A 361 -23.22 -1.93 27.18
CA LEU A 361 -23.78 -2.07 28.53
C LEU A 361 -22.77 -2.70 29.50
N ALA A 362 -22.03 -3.72 29.06
CA ALA A 362 -21.03 -4.39 29.90
C ALA A 362 -19.85 -3.45 30.20
N VAL A 363 -19.33 -2.70 29.20
CA VAL A 363 -18.26 -1.71 29.43
C VAL A 363 -18.74 -0.60 30.38
N ARG A 364 -19.95 -0.05 30.17
CA ARG A 364 -20.54 0.96 31.08
C ARG A 364 -20.80 0.43 32.49
N ALA A 365 -20.99 -0.89 32.66
CA ALA A 365 -21.09 -1.54 33.97
C ALA A 365 -19.73 -1.77 34.64
N GLY A 366 -18.61 -1.44 33.99
CA GLY A 366 -17.26 -1.50 34.56
C GLY A 366 -16.41 -2.67 34.05
N ALA A 367 -16.86 -3.43 33.05
CA ALA A 367 -16.02 -4.41 32.38
C ALA A 367 -14.83 -3.73 31.68
N ARG A 368 -13.64 -4.34 31.71
CA ARG A 368 -12.49 -3.82 30.95
C ARG A 368 -12.78 -3.84 29.45
N PHE A 369 -12.35 -2.81 28.72
CA PHE A 369 -12.53 -2.73 27.28
C PHE A 369 -11.19 -3.00 26.58
N VAL A 370 -11.08 -4.14 25.87
CA VAL A 370 -9.85 -4.60 25.22
C VAL A 370 -10.09 -4.85 23.75
N ALA A 371 -9.21 -4.34 22.89
CA ALA A 371 -9.26 -4.52 21.45
C ALA A 371 -8.04 -5.31 20.95
N THR A 372 -8.26 -6.26 20.05
CA THR A 372 -7.18 -7.06 19.46
C THR A 372 -6.23 -6.24 18.59
N ASN A 373 -6.75 -5.24 17.87
CA ASN A 373 -5.98 -4.33 17.01
C ASN A 373 -6.79 -3.07 16.66
N PRO A 374 -6.12 -1.98 16.21
CA PRO A 374 -6.77 -0.71 15.89
C PRO A 374 -7.08 -0.53 14.40
N ASP A 375 -6.90 -1.54 13.56
CA ASP A 375 -6.95 -1.43 12.10
C ASP A 375 -8.35 -1.00 11.63
N ARG A 376 -8.48 0.23 11.12
CA ARG A 376 -9.75 0.81 10.72
C ARG A 376 -10.36 0.15 9.50
N THR A 377 -9.51 -0.36 8.62
CA THR A 377 -9.90 -0.98 7.35
C THR A 377 -9.25 -2.34 7.18
N PHE A 378 -9.89 -3.20 6.40
CA PHE A 378 -9.40 -4.51 6.04
C PHE A 378 -9.52 -4.72 4.52
N PRO A 379 -8.45 -5.13 3.82
CA PRO A 379 -8.52 -5.44 2.40
C PRO A 379 -9.26 -6.75 2.16
N SER A 380 -10.23 -6.73 1.25
CA SER A 380 -11.00 -7.90 0.83
C SER A 380 -11.08 -7.97 -0.71
N ARG A 381 -11.63 -9.08 -1.24
CA ARG A 381 -11.89 -9.22 -2.69
C ARG A 381 -12.91 -8.22 -3.22
N GLU A 382 -13.81 -7.75 -2.40
CA GLU A 382 -14.84 -6.78 -2.76
C GLU A 382 -14.32 -5.33 -2.67
N GLY A 383 -13.11 -5.13 -2.13
CA GLY A 383 -12.50 -3.85 -1.89
C GLY A 383 -12.10 -3.65 -0.42
N ILE A 384 -11.94 -2.40 -0.01
CA ILE A 384 -11.61 -2.06 1.38
C ILE A 384 -12.91 -2.09 2.21
N ILE A 385 -12.95 -2.97 3.21
CA ILE A 385 -14.08 -3.11 4.14
C ILE A 385 -13.70 -2.59 5.54
N PRO A 386 -14.68 -2.34 6.46
CA PRO A 386 -14.38 -2.00 7.84
C PRO A 386 -13.53 -3.08 8.53
N GLY A 387 -12.45 -2.67 9.19
CA GLY A 387 -11.63 -3.51 10.05
C GLY A 387 -12.10 -3.49 11.51
N ASN A 388 -11.33 -4.13 12.39
CA ASN A 388 -11.62 -4.15 13.82
C ASN A 388 -11.71 -2.75 14.43
N GLY A 389 -10.84 -1.82 14.05
CA GLY A 389 -10.83 -0.45 14.54
C GLY A 389 -12.14 0.32 14.29
N ALA A 390 -12.91 -0.05 13.25
CA ALA A 390 -14.23 0.53 13.02
C ALA A 390 -15.25 0.05 14.08
N ILE A 391 -15.17 -1.24 14.49
CA ILE A 391 -16.01 -1.80 15.56
C ILE A 391 -15.64 -1.16 16.90
N VAL A 392 -14.33 -1.04 17.15
CA VAL A 392 -13.80 -0.39 18.37
C VAL A 392 -14.27 1.05 18.47
N ALA A 393 -14.14 1.85 17.40
CA ALA A 393 -14.58 3.24 17.37
C ALA A 393 -16.08 3.41 17.64
N ALA A 394 -16.92 2.48 17.15
CA ALA A 394 -18.36 2.49 17.45
C ALA A 394 -18.64 2.26 18.95
N LEU A 395 -17.89 1.38 19.60
CA LEU A 395 -18.00 1.12 21.03
C LEU A 395 -17.40 2.25 21.87
N GLU A 396 -16.27 2.82 21.48
CA GLU A 396 -15.67 3.98 22.15
C GLU A 396 -16.64 5.17 22.17
N ALA A 397 -17.26 5.44 21.00
CA ALA A 397 -18.28 6.50 20.91
C ALA A 397 -19.51 6.22 21.81
N ALA A 398 -19.94 4.95 21.93
CA ALA A 398 -21.11 4.58 22.73
C ALA A 398 -20.81 4.49 24.24
N THR A 399 -19.57 4.19 24.62
CA THR A 399 -19.16 3.98 26.02
C THR A 399 -18.49 5.19 26.62
N GLU A 400 -17.96 6.10 25.79
CA GLU A 400 -17.09 7.23 26.21
C GLU A 400 -15.80 6.73 26.89
N GLN A 401 -15.34 5.54 26.54
CA GLN A 401 -14.11 4.91 27.04
C GLN A 401 -13.27 4.43 25.88
N GLU A 402 -11.96 4.63 25.98
CA GLU A 402 -10.98 4.13 25.01
C GLU A 402 -10.69 2.65 25.28
N ALA A 403 -10.51 1.88 24.18
CA ALA A 403 -10.12 0.49 24.28
C ALA A 403 -8.63 0.35 24.60
N PHE A 404 -8.28 -0.60 25.45
CA PHE A 404 -6.88 -1.01 25.58
C PHE A 404 -6.49 -1.91 24.40
N VAL A 405 -5.68 -1.38 23.50
CA VAL A 405 -5.28 -2.04 22.27
C VAL A 405 -4.07 -2.95 22.50
N ILE A 406 -4.12 -4.19 21.98
CA ILE A 406 -3.05 -5.18 22.12
C ILE A 406 -2.14 -5.23 20.90
N GLY A 407 -2.71 -5.20 19.69
CA GLY A 407 -2.02 -5.36 18.40
C GLY A 407 -1.11 -4.19 18.02
N LYS A 408 -0.35 -4.38 16.95
CA LYS A 408 0.52 -3.33 16.38
C LYS A 408 -0.26 -2.03 16.12
N PRO A 409 0.28 -0.86 16.42
CA PRO A 409 1.66 -0.55 16.86
C PRO A 409 1.89 -0.62 18.38
N GLU A 410 0.92 -1.13 19.15
CA GLU A 410 0.99 -1.10 20.60
C GLU A 410 1.96 -2.15 21.18
N ALA A 411 2.60 -1.83 22.28
CA ALA A 411 3.66 -2.63 22.89
C ALA A 411 3.26 -4.04 23.36
N PRO A 412 2.01 -4.35 23.74
CA PRO A 412 1.68 -5.69 24.26
C PRO A 412 1.99 -6.83 23.29
N ILE A 413 1.65 -6.69 21.99
CA ILE A 413 1.92 -7.73 21.00
C ILE A 413 3.43 -7.94 20.76
N PHE A 414 4.23 -6.86 20.74
CA PHE A 414 5.68 -6.95 20.57
C PHE A 414 6.34 -7.59 21.79
N ARG A 415 5.93 -7.23 23.01
CA ARG A 415 6.43 -7.88 24.23
C ARG A 415 6.12 -9.38 24.26
N TYR A 416 4.93 -9.77 23.84
CA TYR A 416 4.57 -11.16 23.71
C TYR A 416 5.45 -11.86 22.68
N ALA A 417 5.64 -11.27 21.50
CA ALA A 417 6.45 -11.83 20.42
C ALA A 417 7.93 -11.96 20.80
N LEU A 418 8.51 -10.98 21.47
CA LEU A 418 9.89 -11.01 21.95
C LEU A 418 10.12 -12.13 22.98
N ARG A 419 9.16 -12.35 23.90
CA ARG A 419 9.21 -13.49 24.84
C ARG A 419 9.19 -14.84 24.11
N GLN A 420 8.37 -14.97 23.05
CA GLN A 420 8.28 -16.20 22.24
C GLN A 420 9.52 -16.41 21.35
N LEU A 421 10.21 -15.32 20.97
CA LEU A 421 11.43 -15.35 20.19
C LEU A 421 12.67 -15.62 21.05
N GLY A 422 12.63 -15.23 22.33
CA GLY A 422 13.73 -15.41 23.30
C GLY A 422 14.91 -14.46 23.08
N LEU A 423 14.68 -13.30 22.43
CA LEU A 423 15.71 -12.30 22.13
C LEU A 423 15.32 -10.94 22.71
N PRO A 424 16.30 -10.10 23.11
CA PRO A 424 16.06 -8.71 23.49
C PRO A 424 15.71 -7.88 22.24
N ALA A 425 14.96 -6.78 22.46
CA ALA A 425 14.37 -5.98 21.38
C ALA A 425 15.43 -5.43 20.40
N GLU A 426 16.56 -4.95 20.89
CA GLU A 426 17.65 -4.38 20.11
C GLU A 426 18.34 -5.38 19.15
N GLN A 427 18.09 -6.67 19.33
CA GLN A 427 18.60 -7.75 18.48
C GLN A 427 17.54 -8.29 17.50
N VAL A 428 16.36 -7.70 17.48
CA VAL A 428 15.26 -8.16 16.63
C VAL A 428 14.88 -7.08 15.61
N ALA A 429 14.68 -7.50 14.37
CA ALA A 429 14.11 -6.66 13.33
C ALA A 429 12.63 -7.00 13.10
N MET A 430 11.78 -5.98 13.12
CA MET A 430 10.39 -6.07 12.63
C MET A 430 10.36 -5.73 11.15
N VAL A 431 9.88 -6.66 10.33
CA VAL A 431 9.69 -6.50 8.88
C VAL A 431 8.20 -6.34 8.60
N GLY A 432 7.83 -5.24 7.99
CA GLY A 432 6.44 -4.96 7.65
C GLY A 432 6.30 -4.03 6.46
N ASP A 433 5.07 -3.80 6.02
CA ASP A 433 4.73 -2.96 4.88
C ASP A 433 4.02 -1.65 5.28
N ARG A 434 3.77 -1.45 6.59
CA ARG A 434 3.05 -0.28 7.10
C ARG A 434 3.87 0.54 8.08
N LEU A 435 3.91 1.84 7.84
CA LEU A 435 4.60 2.79 8.73
C LEU A 435 3.92 2.89 10.09
N GLU A 436 2.59 3.01 10.11
CA GLU A 436 1.80 3.30 11.32
C GLU A 436 1.66 2.11 12.27
N THR A 437 1.88 0.90 11.80
CA THR A 437 1.76 -0.31 12.63
C THR A 437 3.11 -0.97 12.87
N ASP A 438 3.86 -1.30 11.81
CA ASP A 438 5.07 -2.10 11.88
C ASP A 438 6.27 -1.25 12.28
N VAL A 439 6.52 -0.17 11.54
CA VAL A 439 7.66 0.73 11.79
C VAL A 439 7.48 1.46 13.11
N LEU A 440 6.32 2.10 13.33
CA LEU A 440 6.03 2.81 14.57
C LEU A 440 6.10 1.89 15.79
N GLY A 441 5.50 0.69 15.68
CA GLY A 441 5.51 -0.29 16.76
C GLY A 441 6.92 -0.80 17.08
N ALA A 442 7.73 -1.09 16.04
CA ALA A 442 9.12 -1.47 16.20
C ALA A 442 9.91 -0.39 16.94
N GLN A 443 9.84 0.86 16.50
CA GLN A 443 10.55 1.99 17.11
C GLN A 443 10.13 2.22 18.57
N ARG A 444 8.83 2.19 18.87
CA ARG A 444 8.31 2.33 20.25
C ARG A 444 8.81 1.22 21.19
N CYS A 445 9.10 0.04 20.63
CA CYS A 445 9.54 -1.11 21.42
C CYS A 445 11.06 -1.35 21.37
N GLY A 446 11.83 -0.50 20.68
CA GLY A 446 13.28 -0.60 20.58
C GLY A 446 13.78 -1.70 19.64
N LEU A 447 12.93 -2.19 18.71
CA LEU A 447 13.34 -3.10 17.64
C LEU A 447 13.92 -2.31 16.46
N ARG A 448 14.70 -2.99 15.62
CA ARG A 448 15.00 -2.49 14.28
C ARG A 448 13.78 -2.57 13.39
N SER A 449 13.53 -1.51 12.62
CA SER A 449 12.39 -1.42 11.71
C SER A 449 12.85 -1.61 10.26
N VAL A 450 12.27 -2.59 9.58
CA VAL A 450 12.50 -2.87 8.16
C VAL A 450 11.17 -2.71 7.42
N LEU A 451 11.13 -1.77 6.50
CA LEU A 451 9.96 -1.53 5.63
C LEU A 451 10.18 -2.22 4.29
N VAL A 452 9.21 -3.02 3.84
CA VAL A 452 9.17 -3.56 2.47
C VAL A 452 8.13 -2.83 1.64
N LEU A 453 8.49 -2.48 0.40
CA LEU A 453 7.68 -1.64 -0.48
C LEU A 453 6.73 -2.44 -1.40
N CYS A 454 6.70 -3.75 -1.25
CA CYS A 454 5.79 -4.62 -2.03
C CYS A 454 4.33 -4.61 -1.54
N GLY A 455 4.06 -4.00 -0.38
CA GLY A 455 2.75 -3.94 0.27
C GLY A 455 2.03 -2.61 0.09
N LEU A 456 1.51 -2.05 1.20
CA LEU A 456 0.67 -0.84 1.20
C LEU A 456 1.45 0.46 1.13
N THR A 457 2.63 0.53 1.76
CA THR A 457 3.45 1.74 1.77
C THR A 457 4.25 1.85 0.48
N SER A 458 4.07 2.92 -0.27
CA SER A 458 4.90 3.21 -1.43
C SER A 458 6.26 3.80 -1.01
N ALA A 459 7.24 3.79 -1.93
CA ALA A 459 8.54 4.41 -1.68
C ALA A 459 8.41 5.90 -1.35
N GLU A 460 7.50 6.58 -2.05
CA GLU A 460 7.20 8.00 -1.85
C GLU A 460 6.59 8.26 -0.47
N ALA A 461 5.63 7.42 -0.05
CA ALA A 461 5.02 7.52 1.28
C ALA A 461 6.06 7.28 2.39
N ALA A 462 6.95 6.30 2.21
CA ALA A 462 8.02 6.02 3.14
C ALA A 462 9.00 7.20 3.27
N ALA A 463 9.41 7.77 2.13
CA ALA A 463 10.34 8.90 2.12
C ALA A 463 9.73 10.20 2.69
N ALA A 464 8.42 10.43 2.49
CA ALA A 464 7.70 11.61 2.99
C ALA A 464 7.29 11.51 4.46
N SER A 465 7.32 10.31 5.04
CA SER A 465 6.88 10.09 6.42
C SER A 465 7.88 10.63 7.43
N PRO A 466 7.43 11.23 8.54
CA PRO A 466 8.29 11.51 9.69
C PRO A 466 8.78 10.23 10.39
N LEU A 467 8.09 9.10 10.15
CA LEU A 467 8.47 7.78 10.64
C LEU A 467 9.47 7.15 9.67
N GLN A 468 10.76 7.32 9.92
CA GLN A 468 11.81 6.77 9.09
C GLN A 468 12.18 5.36 9.57
N PRO A 469 12.03 4.29 8.75
CA PRO A 469 12.50 2.96 9.10
C PRO A 469 14.03 2.92 9.11
N ASP A 470 14.61 1.99 9.90
CA ASP A 470 16.07 1.76 9.91
C ASP A 470 16.58 1.19 8.58
N LEU A 471 15.72 0.46 7.86
CA LEU A 471 16.02 -0.13 6.56
C LEU A 471 14.77 -0.14 5.68
N VAL A 472 14.95 0.21 4.40
CA VAL A 472 13.92 0.08 3.36
C VAL A 472 14.40 -0.91 2.30
N CYS A 473 13.57 -1.89 1.98
CA CYS A 473 13.79 -2.87 0.92
C CYS A 473 12.65 -2.85 -0.08
N ALA A 474 12.94 -3.13 -1.34
CA ALA A 474 11.89 -3.24 -2.36
C ALA A 474 10.92 -4.40 -2.04
N ASP A 475 11.46 -5.53 -1.60
CA ASP A 475 10.73 -6.74 -1.22
C ASP A 475 11.59 -7.67 -0.34
N LEU A 476 11.09 -8.87 -0.06
CA LEU A 476 11.83 -9.86 0.71
C LEU A 476 13.00 -10.49 -0.06
N SER A 477 13.08 -10.37 -1.39
CA SER A 477 14.23 -10.84 -2.16
C SER A 477 15.46 -9.98 -1.86
N GLU A 478 15.28 -8.65 -1.82
CA GLU A 478 16.37 -7.73 -1.44
C GLU A 478 16.79 -7.95 0.02
N LEU A 479 15.83 -8.11 0.93
CA LEU A 479 16.15 -8.38 2.33
C LEU A 479 16.91 -9.71 2.50
N ALA A 480 16.54 -10.76 1.74
CA ALA A 480 17.26 -12.03 1.75
C ALA A 480 18.72 -11.88 1.29
N ALA A 481 18.95 -11.10 0.22
CA ALA A 481 20.31 -10.84 -0.26
C ALA A 481 21.15 -10.09 0.77
N LEU A 482 20.60 -9.05 1.41
CA LEU A 482 21.26 -8.28 2.47
C LEU A 482 21.57 -9.15 3.70
N TRP A 483 20.63 -10.03 4.08
CA TRP A 483 20.84 -10.94 5.20
C TRP A 483 21.88 -12.02 4.90
N ALA A 484 21.91 -12.57 3.68
CA ALA A 484 22.93 -13.52 3.26
C ALA A 484 24.35 -12.89 3.30
N GLU A 485 24.50 -11.63 2.86
CA GLU A 485 25.75 -10.88 2.96
C GLU A 485 26.18 -10.70 4.42
N GLU A 486 25.26 -10.29 5.30
CA GLU A 486 25.52 -10.14 6.73
C GLU A 486 25.96 -11.48 7.38
N LEU A 487 25.30 -12.58 7.03
CA LEU A 487 25.70 -13.92 7.51
C LEU A 487 27.09 -14.32 7.02
N ALA A 488 27.42 -14.02 5.75
CA ALA A 488 28.77 -14.28 5.20
C ALA A 488 29.84 -13.46 5.94
N ARG A 489 29.56 -12.19 6.24
CA ARG A 489 30.44 -11.30 7.00
C ARG A 489 30.69 -11.82 8.41
N ARG A 490 29.65 -12.31 9.10
CA ARG A 490 29.79 -12.92 10.46
C ARG A 490 30.64 -14.18 10.45
N ARG A 491 30.54 -14.97 9.38
CA ARG A 491 31.39 -16.18 9.23
C ARG A 491 32.84 -15.86 8.90
N GLY A 492 33.11 -14.75 8.20
CA GLY A 492 34.45 -14.30 7.81
C GLY A 492 35.21 -13.48 8.87
N ALA A 493 34.53 -12.99 9.92
CA ALA A 493 35.19 -12.28 11.01
C ALA A 493 36.02 -13.26 11.84
N PRO A 494 37.37 -13.09 12.00
CA PRO A 494 38.19 -13.94 12.86
C PRO A 494 37.67 -13.79 14.29
N HIS A 495 37.43 -14.93 14.97
CA HIS A 495 37.11 -14.96 16.38
C HIS A 495 38.28 -14.29 17.14
N GLY A 496 38.13 -13.00 17.44
CA GLY A 496 39.00 -12.32 18.37
C GLY A 496 38.89 -12.99 19.75
N ARG A 497 40.00 -13.51 20.17
CA ARG A 497 40.21 -14.11 21.51
C ARG A 497 40.10 -13.07 22.61
#